data_77a22160eb5b1df4f791d3f9072d32c8
#
_entry.id   77a22160eb5b1df4f791d3f9072d32c8
#
_cell.length_a   1.000
_cell.length_b   1.000
_cell.length_c   1.000
_cell.angle_alpha   90.00
_cell.angle_beta   90.00
_cell.angle_gamma   90.00
#
_symmetry.space_group_name_H-M   'P 1'
#
loop_
_entity.id
_entity.type
_entity.pdbx_description
1 polymer ?
#
loop_
_entity_poly.entity_id
_entity_poly.type
_entity_poly.pdbx_seq_one_letter_code
_entity_poly.pdbx_strand_id
1 'polypeptide(L)'
;FLGIAGCAIAYVCTRFGLFKPLFWSLITMAVIVAMLALGINDINLAVSLFGFMTLWTFVDVYQSAMVAHMDRSGTLVALLPSVQGFGQFVGPNIAASIVGAGLGYPIMFVVSGSMSLVALVIYFGVSLYMKRREPDEGLAEAG
;
A
#
# COMPACT_ATOMS: atom_id res chain seq x y z
N PHE A 1 -11.52 -12.71 -9.74
CA PHE A 1 -11.39 -11.80 -10.90
C PHE A 1 -10.59 -10.52 -10.54
N LEU A 2 -10.90 -9.85 -9.46
CA LEU A 2 -10.24 -8.59 -9.05
C LEU A 2 -8.75 -8.77 -8.73
N GLY A 3 -8.39 -9.88 -8.09
CA GLY A 3 -6.99 -10.23 -7.83
C GLY A 3 -6.20 -10.46 -9.11
N ILE A 4 -6.81 -11.12 -10.13
CA ILE A 4 -6.19 -11.32 -11.44
C ILE A 4 -5.97 -9.98 -12.15
N ALA A 5 -6.93 -9.05 -12.07
CA ALA A 5 -6.79 -7.72 -12.63
C ALA A 5 -5.64 -6.96 -11.95
N GLY A 6 -5.53 -7.01 -10.61
CA GLY A 6 -4.42 -6.43 -9.86
C GLY A 6 -3.05 -6.98 -10.28
N CYS A 7 -2.94 -8.31 -10.44
CA CYS A 7 -1.71 -8.95 -10.92
C CYS A 7 -1.38 -8.57 -12.36
N ALA A 8 -2.37 -8.49 -13.26
CA ALA A 8 -2.16 -8.09 -14.64
C ALA A 8 -1.67 -6.63 -14.75
N ILE A 9 -2.27 -5.73 -13.98
CA ILE A 9 -1.83 -4.33 -13.89
C ILE A 9 -0.40 -4.27 -13.33
N ALA A 10 -0.08 -5.03 -12.29
CA ALA A 10 1.25 -5.12 -11.72
C ALA A 10 2.28 -5.55 -12.79
N TYR A 11 1.99 -6.58 -13.56
CA TYR A 11 2.86 -7.07 -14.62
C TYR A 11 3.12 -6.01 -15.71
N VAL A 12 2.09 -5.29 -16.15
CA VAL A 12 2.24 -4.21 -17.13
C VAL A 12 3.06 -3.05 -16.56
N CYS A 13 2.83 -2.71 -15.30
CA CYS A 13 3.49 -1.60 -14.63
C CYS A 13 4.97 -1.86 -14.30
N THR A 14 5.46 -3.10 -14.33
CA THR A 14 6.90 -3.40 -14.12
C THR A 14 7.81 -2.65 -15.10
N ARG A 15 7.31 -2.31 -16.30
CA ARG A 15 8.04 -1.54 -17.31
C ARG A 15 8.28 -0.07 -16.91
N PHE A 16 7.52 0.47 -15.96
CA PHE A 16 7.61 1.87 -15.51
C PHE A 16 8.46 2.05 -14.25
N GLY A 17 9.10 0.97 -13.78
CA GLY A 17 9.87 0.94 -12.54
C GLY A 17 9.01 0.66 -11.30
N LEU A 18 9.65 0.33 -10.19
CA LEU A 18 8.97 -0.14 -8.98
C LEU A 18 8.32 1.00 -8.17
N PHE A 19 8.89 2.19 -8.19
CA PHE A 19 8.48 3.29 -7.30
C PHE A 19 7.28 4.10 -7.78
N LYS A 20 7.23 4.45 -9.07
CA LYS A 20 6.18 5.32 -9.61
C LYS A 20 4.78 4.70 -9.53
N PRO A 21 4.57 3.44 -9.97
CA PRO A 21 3.23 2.83 -9.89
C PRO A 21 2.74 2.66 -8.46
N LEU A 22 3.62 2.30 -7.53
CA LEU A 22 3.25 2.13 -6.13
C LEU A 22 2.85 3.47 -5.48
N PHE A 23 3.55 4.56 -5.78
CA PHE A 23 3.21 5.90 -5.32
C PHE A 23 1.80 6.31 -5.78
N TRP A 24 1.50 6.16 -7.07
CA TRP A 24 0.19 6.49 -7.62
C TRP A 24 -0.92 5.59 -7.09
N SER A 25 -0.66 4.30 -6.88
CA SER A 25 -1.66 3.39 -6.33
C SER A 25 -2.02 3.74 -4.88
N LEU A 26 -1.04 4.13 -4.05
CA LEU A 26 -1.30 4.54 -2.66
C LEU A 26 -2.12 5.84 -2.60
N ILE A 27 -1.84 6.81 -3.47
CA ILE A 27 -2.67 8.03 -3.58
C ILE A 27 -4.09 7.68 -4.00
N THR A 28 -4.25 6.85 -5.04
CA THR A 28 -5.57 6.45 -5.53
C THR A 28 -6.34 5.70 -4.45
N MET A 29 -5.67 4.84 -3.68
CA MET A 29 -6.27 4.12 -2.57
C MET A 29 -6.74 5.06 -1.46
N ALA A 30 -5.94 6.06 -1.09
CA ALA A 30 -6.33 7.09 -0.12
C ALA A 30 -7.54 7.90 -0.60
N VAL A 31 -7.60 8.26 -1.88
CA VAL A 31 -8.74 8.96 -2.49
C VAL A 31 -10.00 8.11 -2.46
N ILE A 32 -9.91 6.83 -2.84
CA ILE A 32 -11.04 5.89 -2.81
C ILE A 32 -11.62 5.76 -1.39
N VAL A 33 -10.75 5.62 -0.39
CA VAL A 33 -11.19 5.53 1.02
C VAL A 33 -11.79 6.87 1.48
N ALA A 34 -11.21 8.01 1.09
CA ALA A 34 -11.73 9.33 1.42
C ALA A 34 -13.13 9.59 0.80
N MET A 35 -13.41 9.06 -0.38
CA MET A 35 -14.75 9.15 -0.99
C MET A 35 -15.84 8.54 -0.10
N LEU A 36 -15.54 7.47 0.63
CA LEU A 36 -16.49 6.86 1.56
C LEU A 36 -16.76 7.74 2.79
N ALA A 37 -15.82 8.59 3.19
CA ALA A 37 -16.03 9.55 4.26
C ALA A 37 -16.99 10.69 3.88
N LEU A 38 -17.11 11.01 2.58
CA LEU A 38 -17.99 12.03 2.06
C LEU A 38 -19.47 11.59 1.98
N GLY A 39 -19.71 10.29 1.92
CA GLY A 39 -21.06 9.72 1.91
C GLY A 39 -21.11 8.29 1.40
N ILE A 40 -21.86 7.46 2.09
CA ILE A 40 -22.07 6.06 1.73
C ILE A 40 -23.34 5.97 0.91
N ASN A 41 -23.22 5.71 -0.39
CA ASN A 41 -24.31 5.30 -1.26
C ASN A 41 -23.88 4.04 -2.03
N ASP A 42 -24.83 3.33 -2.62
CA ASP A 42 -24.58 2.03 -3.26
C ASP A 42 -23.51 2.10 -4.35
N ILE A 43 -23.48 3.18 -5.12
CA ILE A 43 -22.53 3.37 -6.21
C ILE A 43 -21.12 3.63 -5.65
N ASN A 44 -21.01 4.57 -4.69
CA ASN A 44 -19.74 4.87 -4.04
C ASN A 44 -19.17 3.65 -3.33
N LEU A 45 -20.03 2.88 -2.65
CA LEU A 45 -19.63 1.65 -1.97
C LEU A 45 -19.12 0.61 -2.96
N ALA A 46 -19.85 0.37 -4.05
CA ALA A 46 -19.43 -0.58 -5.09
C ALA A 46 -18.10 -0.17 -5.74
N VAL A 47 -17.97 1.07 -6.20
CA VAL A 47 -16.74 1.59 -6.83
C VAL A 47 -15.57 1.52 -5.86
N SER A 48 -15.77 1.89 -4.60
CA SER A 48 -14.73 1.84 -3.58
C SER A 48 -14.30 0.40 -3.26
N LEU A 49 -15.23 -0.52 -3.16
CA LEU A 49 -14.93 -1.92 -2.89
C LEU A 49 -14.13 -2.56 -4.04
N PHE A 50 -14.59 -2.37 -5.28
CA PHE A 50 -13.90 -2.88 -6.46
C PHE A 50 -12.52 -2.26 -6.65
N GLY A 51 -12.42 -0.93 -6.54
CA GLY A 51 -11.16 -0.20 -6.64
C GLY A 51 -10.18 -0.60 -5.53
N PHE A 52 -10.65 -0.67 -4.29
CA PHE A 52 -9.86 -1.07 -3.14
C PHE A 52 -9.29 -2.48 -3.30
N MET A 53 -10.10 -3.48 -3.65
CA MET A 53 -9.64 -4.87 -3.81
C MET A 53 -8.63 -5.03 -4.93
N THR A 54 -8.83 -4.33 -6.04
CA THR A 54 -7.88 -4.36 -7.17
C THR A 54 -6.54 -3.72 -6.79
N LEU A 55 -6.59 -2.53 -6.16
CA LEU A 55 -5.39 -1.82 -5.73
C LEU A 55 -4.69 -2.52 -4.57
N TRP A 56 -5.43 -3.13 -3.65
CA TRP A 56 -4.86 -3.95 -2.57
C TRP A 56 -3.95 -5.04 -3.12
N THR A 57 -4.47 -5.86 -4.04
CA THR A 57 -3.68 -6.93 -4.65
C THR A 57 -2.49 -6.38 -5.42
N PHE A 58 -2.67 -5.27 -6.15
CA PHE A 58 -1.59 -4.60 -6.85
C PHE A 58 -0.47 -4.14 -5.90
N VAL A 59 -0.82 -3.44 -4.82
CA VAL A 59 0.13 -2.94 -3.80
C VAL A 59 0.85 -4.10 -3.13
N ASP A 60 0.13 -5.17 -2.78
CA ASP A 60 0.69 -6.36 -2.13
C ASP A 60 1.76 -7.03 -3.00
N VAL A 61 1.47 -7.26 -4.27
CA VAL A 61 2.42 -7.83 -5.24
C VAL A 61 3.63 -6.92 -5.42
N TYR A 62 3.41 -5.62 -5.55
CA TYR A 62 4.49 -4.66 -5.76
C TYR A 62 5.40 -4.50 -4.53
N GLN A 63 4.81 -4.43 -3.34
CA GLN A 63 5.58 -4.38 -2.08
C GLN A 63 6.41 -5.64 -1.90
N SER A 64 5.82 -6.80 -2.14
CA SER A 64 6.52 -8.08 -2.06
C SER A 64 7.69 -8.17 -3.05
N ALA A 65 7.48 -7.75 -4.29
CA ALA A 65 8.53 -7.71 -5.30
C ALA A 65 9.66 -6.73 -4.93
N MET A 66 9.31 -5.57 -4.36
CA MET A 66 10.29 -4.58 -3.93
C MET A 66 11.14 -5.08 -2.77
N VAL A 67 10.50 -5.69 -1.75
CA VAL A 67 11.22 -6.31 -0.63
C VAL A 67 12.14 -7.42 -1.13
N ALA A 68 11.67 -8.28 -2.04
CA ALA A 68 12.47 -9.35 -2.61
C ALA A 68 13.68 -8.83 -3.40
N HIS A 69 13.54 -7.69 -4.08
CA HIS A 69 14.66 -7.08 -4.81
C HIS A 69 15.75 -6.50 -3.88
N MET A 70 15.34 -6.03 -2.71
CA MET A 70 16.24 -5.43 -1.72
C MET A 70 16.86 -6.45 -0.76
N ASP A 71 16.21 -7.57 -0.57
CA ASP A 71 16.57 -8.57 0.44
C ASP A 71 17.51 -9.62 -0.12
N ARG A 72 18.81 -9.38 -0.01
CA ARG A 72 19.85 -10.35 -0.39
C ARG A 72 19.87 -11.59 0.51
N SER A 73 19.32 -11.49 1.72
CA SER A 73 19.35 -12.59 2.72
C SER A 73 18.11 -13.48 2.70
N GLY A 74 17.02 -13.05 2.08
CA GLY A 74 15.71 -13.71 2.12
C GLY A 74 14.97 -13.56 3.47
N THR A 75 15.58 -12.91 4.46
CA THR A 75 15.01 -12.77 5.80
C THR A 75 13.81 -11.81 5.82
N LEU A 76 13.91 -10.68 5.13
CA LEU A 76 12.83 -9.70 5.07
C LEU A 76 11.62 -10.24 4.31
N VAL A 77 11.86 -10.97 3.22
CA VAL A 77 10.79 -11.64 2.45
C VAL A 77 10.06 -12.67 3.31
N ALA A 78 10.78 -13.43 4.12
CA ALA A 78 10.19 -14.41 5.04
C ALA A 78 9.34 -13.77 6.15
N LEU A 79 9.68 -12.55 6.59
CA LEU A 79 8.95 -11.80 7.62
C LEU A 79 7.71 -11.10 7.07
N LEU A 80 7.64 -10.86 5.77
CA LEU A 80 6.58 -10.08 5.13
C LEU A 80 5.17 -10.61 5.45
N PRO A 81 4.87 -11.92 5.32
CA PRO A 81 3.55 -12.45 5.66
C PRO A 81 3.16 -12.24 7.12
N SER A 82 4.14 -12.29 8.03
CA SER A 82 3.90 -12.08 9.47
C SER A 82 3.52 -10.63 9.77
N VAL A 83 4.22 -9.67 9.15
CA VAL A 83 3.91 -8.23 9.30
C VAL A 83 2.56 -7.90 8.67
N GLN A 84 2.25 -8.46 7.50
CA GLN A 84 0.95 -8.30 6.85
C GLN A 84 -0.17 -8.91 7.69
N GLY A 85 0.01 -10.12 8.21
CA GLY A 85 -0.96 -10.78 9.10
C GLY A 85 -1.23 -9.97 10.36
N PHE A 86 -0.19 -9.39 10.95
CA PHE A 86 -0.34 -8.49 12.10
C PHE A 86 -1.18 -7.25 11.75
N GLY A 87 -0.92 -6.62 10.61
CA GLY A 87 -1.70 -5.48 10.11
C GLY A 87 -3.17 -5.84 9.87
N GLN A 88 -3.43 -7.01 9.29
CA GLN A 88 -4.78 -7.54 9.06
C GLN A 88 -5.53 -7.86 10.37
N PHE A 89 -4.82 -8.19 11.42
CA PHE A 89 -5.41 -8.38 12.75
C PHE A 89 -5.70 -7.04 13.45
N VAL A 90 -4.73 -6.13 13.46
CA VAL A 90 -4.83 -4.86 14.20
C VAL A 90 -5.81 -3.89 13.53
N GLY A 91 -5.81 -3.82 12.20
CA GLY A 91 -6.63 -2.87 11.43
C GLY A 91 -8.13 -2.99 11.72
N PRO A 92 -8.75 -4.16 11.56
CA PRO A 92 -10.17 -4.36 11.86
C PRO A 92 -10.53 -4.11 13.33
N ASN A 93 -9.62 -4.43 14.27
CA ASN A 93 -9.84 -4.19 15.69
C ASN A 93 -9.90 -2.68 16.02
N ILE A 94 -9.01 -1.88 15.42
CA ILE A 94 -9.05 -0.42 15.55
C ILE A 94 -10.36 0.11 14.96
N ALA A 95 -10.73 -0.34 13.75
CA ALA A 95 -11.96 0.08 13.09
C ALA A 95 -13.21 -0.26 13.92
N ALA A 96 -13.28 -1.48 14.46
CA ALA A 96 -14.36 -1.93 15.33
C ALA A 96 -14.44 -1.09 16.61
N SER A 97 -13.30 -0.74 17.20
CA SER A 97 -13.24 0.10 18.41
C SER A 97 -13.78 1.50 18.15
N ILE A 98 -13.46 2.10 17.00
CA ILE A 98 -13.95 3.44 16.60
C ILE A 98 -15.49 3.42 16.44
N VAL A 99 -16.00 2.42 15.74
CA VAL A 99 -17.45 2.27 15.52
C VAL A 99 -18.15 1.93 16.84
N GLY A 100 -17.60 1.05 17.65
CA GLY A 100 -18.12 0.67 18.96
C GLY A 100 -18.13 1.83 19.97
N ALA A 101 -17.22 2.79 19.87
CA ALA A 101 -17.22 4.02 20.64
C ALA A 101 -18.28 5.04 20.16
N GLY A 102 -19.10 4.72 19.16
CA GLY A 102 -20.15 5.59 18.63
C GLY A 102 -19.64 6.74 17.73
N LEU A 103 -18.37 6.71 17.32
CA LEU A 103 -17.79 7.76 16.48
C LEU A 103 -18.21 7.66 15.00
N GLY A 104 -18.83 6.54 14.62
CA GLY A 104 -19.39 6.33 13.29
C GLY A 104 -18.38 6.01 12.19
N TYR A 105 -18.90 5.55 11.06
CA TYR A 105 -18.11 5.14 9.89
C TYR A 105 -17.27 6.25 9.26
N PRO A 106 -17.71 7.52 9.17
CA PRO A 106 -16.89 8.57 8.56
C PRO A 106 -15.55 8.75 9.26
N ILE A 107 -15.52 8.71 10.59
CA ILE A 107 -14.26 8.83 11.35
C ILE A 107 -13.35 7.62 11.11
N MET A 108 -13.93 6.42 11.04
CA MET A 108 -13.17 5.21 10.70
C MET A 108 -12.48 5.36 9.33
N PHE A 109 -13.18 5.87 8.32
CA PHE A 109 -12.59 6.08 6.99
C PHE A 109 -11.52 7.17 6.96
N VAL A 110 -11.71 8.26 7.72
CA VAL A 110 -10.69 9.32 7.87
C VAL A 110 -9.42 8.77 8.54
N VAL A 111 -9.57 7.97 9.60
CA VAL A 111 -8.42 7.33 10.26
C VAL A 111 -7.70 6.38 9.31
N SER A 112 -8.43 5.54 8.57
CA SER A 112 -7.86 4.61 7.59
C SER A 112 -7.12 5.35 6.46
N GLY A 113 -7.70 6.43 5.94
CA GLY A 113 -7.07 7.29 4.94
C GLY A 113 -5.80 7.97 5.46
N SER A 114 -5.82 8.43 6.71
CA SER A 114 -4.64 9.02 7.36
C SER A 114 -3.50 8.01 7.50
N MET A 115 -3.79 6.77 7.86
CA MET A 115 -2.79 5.69 7.92
C MET A 115 -2.17 5.40 6.55
N SER A 116 -2.96 5.47 5.48
CA SER A 116 -2.45 5.32 4.11
C SER A 116 -1.50 6.45 3.72
N LEU A 117 -1.78 7.68 4.16
CA LEU A 117 -0.87 8.83 3.96
C LEU A 117 0.43 8.69 4.75
N VAL A 118 0.37 8.19 6.00
CA VAL A 118 1.56 7.89 6.80
C VAL A 118 2.41 6.84 6.10
N ALA A 119 1.81 5.77 5.60
CA ALA A 119 2.51 4.75 4.83
C ALA A 119 3.18 5.34 3.57
N LEU A 120 2.51 6.26 2.87
CA LEU A 120 3.05 6.96 1.72
C LEU A 120 4.29 7.80 2.07
N VAL A 121 4.25 8.54 3.19
CA VAL A 121 5.38 9.35 3.68
C VAL A 121 6.58 8.48 4.02
N ILE A 122 6.36 7.38 4.74
CA ILE A 122 7.41 6.41 5.08
C ILE A 122 8.03 5.83 3.79
N TYR A 123 7.19 5.41 2.87
CA TYR A 123 7.62 4.87 1.59
C TYR A 123 8.46 5.86 0.77
N PHE A 124 8.00 7.12 0.71
CA PHE A 124 8.73 8.18 0.02
C PHE A 124 10.09 8.45 0.68
N GLY A 125 10.15 8.46 2.02
CA GLY A 125 11.39 8.59 2.78
C GLY A 125 12.39 7.47 2.47
N VAL A 126 11.94 6.22 2.47
CA VAL A 126 12.75 5.05 2.12
C VAL A 126 13.23 5.13 0.67
N SER A 127 12.36 5.52 -0.26
CA SER A 127 12.69 5.68 -1.67
C SER A 127 13.79 6.72 -1.91
N LEU A 128 13.71 7.86 -1.21
CA LEU A 128 14.74 8.91 -1.28
C LEU A 128 16.07 8.43 -0.67
N TYR A 129 16.02 7.71 0.44
CA TYR A 129 17.20 7.16 1.10
C TYR A 129 17.95 6.18 0.18
N MET A 130 17.21 5.30 -0.49
CA MET A 130 17.80 4.35 -1.43
C MET A 130 18.43 5.03 -2.64
N LYS A 131 17.76 6.02 -3.24
CA LYS A 131 18.30 6.79 -4.36
C LYS A 131 19.60 7.51 -4.03
N ARG A 132 19.84 7.82 -2.75
CA ARG A 132 21.10 8.45 -2.32
C ARG A 132 22.25 7.46 -2.17
N ARG A 133 21.95 6.16 -1.96
CA ARG A 133 22.97 5.12 -1.79
C ARG A 133 23.47 4.51 -3.11
N GLU A 134 22.63 4.47 -4.15
CA GLU A 134 23.03 3.95 -5.46
C GLU A 134 24.30 4.64 -6.07
N PRO A 135 24.53 5.97 -5.92
CA PRO A 135 25.75 6.60 -6.43
C PRO A 135 27.04 6.16 -5.70
N ASP A 136 26.94 5.83 -4.41
CA ASP A 136 28.13 5.49 -3.61
C ASP A 136 28.64 4.06 -3.89
N GLU A 137 27.74 3.12 -4.20
CA GLU A 137 28.12 1.74 -4.55
C GLU A 137 28.76 1.66 -5.93
N GLY A 138 28.30 2.45 -6.90
CA GLY A 138 28.90 2.53 -8.25
C GLY A 138 30.31 3.10 -8.28
N LEU A 139 30.69 3.91 -7.29
CA LEU A 139 32.04 4.45 -7.15
C LEU A 139 32.99 3.49 -6.40
N ALA A 140 32.44 2.63 -5.55
CA ALA A 140 33.21 1.64 -4.79
C ALA A 140 33.62 0.41 -5.64
N GLU A 141 32.86 0.09 -6.70
CA GLU A 141 33.21 -0.99 -7.64
C GLU A 141 34.15 -0.55 -8.76
N ALA A 142 34.40 0.74 -8.93
CA ALA A 142 35.25 1.31 -9.97
C ALA A 142 36.70 1.63 -9.51
N GLY A 143 37.05 1.38 -8.24
CA GLY A 143 38.38 1.58 -7.66
C GLY A 143 39.01 0.28 -7.18
#